data_159f37b1d41d60c3e635e46dff4115db
#
_entry.id   159f37b1d41d60c3e635e46dff4115db
#
_cell.length_a   1.000
_cell.length_b   1.000
_cell.length_c   1.000
_cell.angle_alpha   90.00
_cell.angle_beta   90.00
_cell.angle_gamma   90.00
#
_symmetry.space_group_name_H-M   'P 1'
#
loop_
_entity.id
_entity.type
_entity.pdbx_description
1 polymer ?
#
loop_
_entity_poly.entity_id
_entity_poly.type
_entity_poly.pdbx_seq_one_letter_code
_entity_poly.pdbx_strand_id
1 'polypeptide(L)'
;MSSVFADPPLTPKAEATRARLLEMAAEVFVERGYAAVSLRDIAVAAGVTKGAIYGHFRSKGQLLVEVIRTQLAERDSRFDAQDAVERPIEVFFQFINPDSRHLRLLQIDAAAAARHDPDVAAGVAEIFSARNPWILDTLRRLDAPEVLLYVINALSAGVGVQEAHGRPAPNPELWSKTVARMFGVTESARRSP
;
A
#
# COMPACT_ATOMS: atom_id res chain seq x y z
N MET A 1 -4.11 0.09 -33.08
CA MET A 1 -2.74 -0.45 -33.15
C MET A 1 -1.84 0.48 -32.34
N SER A 2 -1.80 0.29 -31.01
CA SER A 2 -0.92 1.07 -30.12
C SER A 2 0.35 0.28 -29.90
N SER A 3 1.45 0.83 -30.42
CA SER A 3 2.79 0.29 -30.28
C SER A 3 3.20 0.33 -28.81
N VAL A 4 3.27 -0.85 -28.20
CA VAL A 4 3.85 -1.05 -26.87
C VAL A 4 5.37 -0.98 -27.05
N PHE A 5 5.93 0.21 -26.99
CA PHE A 5 7.35 0.36 -26.66
C PHE A 5 7.45 0.26 -25.14
N ALA A 6 7.65 -0.95 -24.64
CA ALA A 6 8.12 -1.13 -23.29
C ALA A 6 9.46 -0.38 -23.16
N ASP A 7 9.59 0.46 -22.14
CA ASP A 7 10.88 1.08 -21.84
C ASP A 7 11.95 -0.02 -21.72
N PRO A 8 13.16 0.19 -22.29
CA PRO A 8 14.22 -0.82 -22.22
C PRO A 8 14.51 -1.15 -20.73
N PRO A 9 14.84 -2.41 -20.44
CA PRO A 9 15.13 -2.82 -19.07
C PRO A 9 16.25 -1.94 -18.49
N LEU A 10 16.05 -1.50 -17.25
CA LEU A 10 17.03 -0.70 -16.53
C LEU A 10 18.34 -1.51 -16.37
N THR A 11 19.46 -0.83 -16.37
CA THR A 11 20.72 -1.47 -15.98
C THR A 11 20.69 -1.81 -14.47
N PRO A 12 21.43 -2.82 -14.00
CA PRO A 12 21.47 -3.17 -12.56
C PRO A 12 21.79 -1.97 -11.66
N LYS A 13 22.64 -1.05 -12.11
CA LYS A 13 22.97 0.19 -11.41
C LYS A 13 21.77 1.14 -11.34
N ALA A 14 21.00 1.25 -12.42
CA ALA A 14 19.81 2.10 -12.46
C ALA A 14 18.69 1.52 -11.57
N GLU A 15 18.54 0.20 -11.57
CA GLU A 15 17.59 -0.50 -10.68
C GLU A 15 17.95 -0.26 -9.20
N ALA A 16 19.21 -0.43 -8.81
CA ALA A 16 19.67 -0.15 -7.44
C ALA A 16 19.44 1.31 -7.05
N THR A 17 19.67 2.26 -7.97
CA THR A 17 19.39 3.67 -7.73
C THR A 17 17.90 3.92 -7.54
N ARG A 18 17.06 3.31 -8.39
CA ARG A 18 15.60 3.43 -8.29
C ARG A 18 15.07 2.87 -6.98
N ALA A 19 15.53 1.69 -6.57
CA ALA A 19 15.14 1.07 -5.30
C ALA A 19 15.49 1.98 -4.11
N ARG A 20 16.71 2.51 -4.08
CA ARG A 20 17.15 3.45 -3.04
C ARG A 20 16.33 4.74 -3.00
N LEU A 21 15.93 5.26 -4.17
CA LEU A 21 15.07 6.44 -4.24
C LEU A 21 13.67 6.15 -3.69
N LEU A 22 13.10 4.97 -3.94
CA LEU A 22 11.81 4.56 -3.39
C LEU A 22 11.86 4.39 -1.87
N GLU A 23 12.91 3.76 -1.34
CA GLU A 23 13.14 3.59 0.08
C GLU A 23 13.23 4.95 0.80
N MET A 24 14.12 5.82 0.36
CA MET A 24 14.29 7.16 0.94
C MET A 24 13.05 8.03 0.80
N ALA A 25 12.33 7.92 -0.33
CA ALA A 25 11.08 8.64 -0.51
C ALA A 25 10.01 8.19 0.49
N ALA A 26 9.91 6.89 0.75
CA ALA A 26 8.98 6.34 1.75
C ALA A 26 9.25 6.93 3.13
N GLU A 27 10.50 6.91 3.58
CA GLU A 27 10.92 7.45 4.88
C GLU A 27 10.63 8.96 4.98
N VAL A 28 11.09 9.74 4.01
CA VAL A 28 10.97 11.20 4.02
C VAL A 28 9.50 11.65 3.92
N PHE A 29 8.66 10.95 3.14
CA PHE A 29 7.23 11.25 3.06
C PHE A 29 6.51 10.94 4.39
N VAL A 30 6.83 9.82 5.03
CA VAL A 30 6.23 9.45 6.33
C VAL A 30 6.66 10.42 7.44
N GLU A 31 7.93 10.84 7.44
CA GLU A 31 8.48 11.71 8.48
C GLU A 31 7.98 13.16 8.35
N ARG A 32 7.95 13.68 7.12
CA ARG A 32 7.74 15.12 6.85
C ARG A 32 6.41 15.44 6.16
N GLY A 33 5.66 14.42 5.73
CA GLY A 33 4.45 14.55 4.93
C GLY A 33 4.73 14.87 3.45
N TYR A 34 3.92 14.32 2.55
CA TYR A 34 4.07 14.49 1.11
C TYR A 34 4.12 15.97 0.69
N ALA A 35 3.25 16.81 1.26
CA ALA A 35 3.15 18.22 0.85
C ALA A 35 4.44 19.01 1.06
N ALA A 36 5.15 18.77 2.17
CA ALA A 36 6.34 19.51 2.58
C ALA A 36 7.64 19.06 1.89
N VAL A 37 7.62 17.97 1.13
CA VAL A 37 8.80 17.34 0.54
C VAL A 37 8.89 17.64 -0.96
N SER A 38 10.11 17.89 -1.47
CA SER A 38 10.39 18.01 -2.90
C SER A 38 11.21 16.82 -3.41
N LEU A 39 11.23 16.60 -4.75
CA LEU A 39 12.12 15.61 -5.37
C LEU A 39 13.61 15.90 -5.05
N ARG A 40 13.97 17.17 -4.85
CA ARG A 40 15.33 17.55 -4.49
C ARG A 40 15.69 17.06 -3.09
N ASP A 41 14.78 17.19 -2.12
CA ASP A 41 15.00 16.72 -0.75
C ASP A 41 15.22 15.21 -0.73
N ILE A 42 14.45 14.46 -1.52
CA ILE A 42 14.59 13.00 -1.65
C ILE A 42 15.93 12.66 -2.32
N ALA A 43 16.33 13.37 -3.38
CA ALA A 43 17.62 13.15 -4.03
C ALA A 43 18.79 13.35 -3.05
N VAL A 44 18.72 14.40 -2.22
CA VAL A 44 19.72 14.66 -1.17
C VAL A 44 19.72 13.53 -0.14
N ALA A 45 18.58 13.12 0.36
CA ALA A 45 18.46 12.01 1.32
C ALA A 45 19.01 10.70 0.75
N ALA A 46 18.72 10.40 -0.52
CA ALA A 46 19.22 9.22 -1.21
C ALA A 46 20.72 9.31 -1.61
N GLY A 47 21.36 10.46 -1.45
CA GLY A 47 22.75 10.67 -1.86
C GLY A 47 22.95 10.59 -3.38
N VAL A 48 21.94 11.01 -4.17
CA VAL A 48 22.00 11.03 -5.63
C VAL A 48 21.89 12.45 -6.16
N THR A 49 22.27 12.64 -7.43
CA THR A 49 22.15 13.95 -8.08
C THR A 49 20.70 14.28 -8.44
N LYS A 50 20.39 15.59 -8.57
CA LYS A 50 19.09 16.04 -9.07
C LYS A 50 18.77 15.41 -10.44
N GLY A 51 19.75 15.31 -11.35
CA GLY A 51 19.56 14.68 -12.65
C GLY A 51 19.18 13.20 -12.56
N ALA A 52 19.76 12.47 -11.59
CA ALA A 52 19.46 11.06 -11.39
C ALA A 52 18.00 10.83 -11.00
N ILE A 53 17.46 11.59 -10.03
CA ILE A 53 16.04 11.40 -9.63
C ILE A 53 15.08 11.74 -10.78
N TYR A 54 15.34 12.81 -11.55
CA TYR A 54 14.50 13.16 -12.71
C TYR A 54 14.63 12.17 -13.89
N GLY A 55 15.72 11.39 -13.95
CA GLY A 55 15.85 10.28 -14.87
C GLY A 55 14.97 9.07 -14.51
N HIS A 56 14.57 8.95 -13.25
CA HIS A 56 13.71 7.85 -12.78
C HIS A 56 12.25 8.24 -12.59
N PHE A 57 11.97 9.47 -12.17
CA PHE A 57 10.62 9.93 -11.81
C PHE A 57 10.36 11.33 -12.39
N ARG A 58 9.29 11.46 -13.18
CA ARG A 58 8.90 12.69 -13.85
C ARG A 58 8.32 13.72 -12.89
N SER A 59 7.63 13.24 -11.83
CA SER A 59 6.99 14.10 -10.83
C SER A 59 7.07 13.50 -9.43
N LYS A 60 6.85 14.33 -8.42
CA LYS A 60 6.72 13.90 -7.03
C LYS A 60 5.50 12.97 -6.86
N GLY A 61 4.42 13.25 -7.60
CA GLY A 61 3.23 12.42 -7.58
C GLY A 61 3.50 11.03 -8.11
N GLN A 62 4.22 10.89 -9.24
CA GLN A 62 4.63 9.59 -9.75
C GLN A 62 5.47 8.83 -8.72
N LEU A 63 6.44 9.49 -8.07
CA LEU A 63 7.26 8.85 -7.05
C LEU A 63 6.42 8.34 -5.87
N LEU A 64 5.46 9.13 -5.37
CA LEU A 64 4.56 8.70 -4.30
C LEU A 64 3.75 7.46 -4.70
N VAL A 65 3.18 7.45 -5.89
CA VAL A 65 2.42 6.30 -6.41
C VAL A 65 3.28 5.05 -6.48
N GLU A 66 4.52 5.17 -6.97
CA GLU A 66 5.45 4.03 -7.06
C GLU A 66 5.91 3.54 -5.69
N VAL A 67 6.10 4.42 -4.72
CA VAL A 67 6.38 4.04 -3.32
C VAL A 67 5.22 3.21 -2.76
N ILE A 68 3.99 3.67 -2.92
CA ILE A 68 2.80 2.95 -2.44
C ILE A 68 2.69 1.60 -3.15
N ARG A 69 2.87 1.56 -4.48
CA ARG A 69 2.80 0.32 -5.27
C ARG A 69 3.82 -0.71 -4.78
N THR A 70 5.06 -0.30 -4.56
CA THR A 70 6.14 -1.18 -4.09
C THR A 70 5.82 -1.75 -2.71
N GLN A 71 5.40 -0.90 -1.77
CA GLN A 71 5.09 -1.34 -0.42
C GLN A 71 3.84 -2.22 -0.33
N LEU A 72 2.85 -1.97 -1.17
CA LEU A 72 1.69 -2.87 -1.30
C LEU A 72 2.12 -4.24 -1.84
N ALA A 73 2.95 -4.27 -2.88
CA ALA A 73 3.45 -5.52 -3.43
C ALA A 73 4.28 -6.32 -2.41
N GLU A 74 5.14 -5.66 -1.63
CA GLU A 74 5.91 -6.28 -0.55
C GLU A 74 5.01 -6.85 0.56
N ARG A 75 3.98 -6.11 0.96
CA ARG A 75 3.00 -6.60 1.92
C ARG A 75 2.26 -7.82 1.38
N ASP A 76 1.76 -7.71 0.17
CA ASP A 76 0.90 -8.71 -0.46
C ASP A 76 1.68 -9.99 -0.82
N SER A 77 3.00 -9.90 -1.05
CA SER A 77 3.86 -11.07 -1.30
C SER A 77 4.02 -12.01 -0.11
N ARG A 78 3.60 -11.60 1.09
CA ARG A 78 3.68 -12.41 2.30
C ARG A 78 2.56 -13.45 2.40
N PHE A 79 1.53 -13.34 1.57
CA PHE A 79 0.34 -14.17 1.60
C PHE A 79 -0.14 -14.48 0.18
N ASP A 80 -0.74 -15.64 0.04
CA ASP A 80 -1.44 -16.05 -1.18
C ASP A 80 -2.93 -16.30 -0.92
N ALA A 81 -3.65 -16.75 -1.96
CA ALA A 81 -5.07 -17.04 -1.85
C ALA A 81 -5.37 -18.20 -0.89
N GLN A 82 -4.44 -19.16 -0.74
CA GLN A 82 -4.59 -20.28 0.20
C GLN A 82 -4.47 -19.80 1.63
N ASP A 83 -3.46 -18.97 1.91
CA ASP A 83 -3.30 -18.33 3.23
C ASP A 83 -4.56 -17.57 3.65
N ALA A 84 -5.14 -16.81 2.71
CA ALA A 84 -6.31 -16.00 3.00
C ALA A 84 -7.57 -16.84 3.29
N VAL A 85 -7.68 -18.04 2.73
CA VAL A 85 -8.77 -18.98 3.04
C VAL A 85 -8.52 -19.69 4.38
N GLU A 86 -7.30 -20.16 4.61
CA GLU A 86 -6.96 -20.93 5.82
C GLU A 86 -6.80 -20.02 7.05
N ARG A 87 -6.31 -18.79 6.84
CA ARG A 87 -5.98 -17.83 7.91
C ARG A 87 -6.52 -16.43 7.62
N PRO A 88 -7.83 -16.29 7.34
CA PRO A 88 -8.41 -15.01 6.89
C PRO A 88 -8.19 -13.88 7.89
N ILE A 89 -8.18 -14.18 9.17
CA ILE A 89 -7.93 -13.19 10.23
C ILE A 89 -6.50 -12.67 10.16
N GLU A 90 -5.50 -13.54 9.97
CA GLU A 90 -4.10 -13.16 9.88
C GLU A 90 -3.82 -12.30 8.65
N VAL A 91 -4.39 -12.67 7.50
CA VAL A 91 -4.30 -11.87 6.28
C VAL A 91 -4.98 -10.52 6.45
N PHE A 92 -6.16 -10.48 7.05
CA PHE A 92 -6.85 -9.23 7.36
C PHE A 92 -6.02 -8.32 8.28
N PHE A 93 -5.25 -8.91 9.21
CA PHE A 93 -4.34 -8.15 10.09
C PHE A 93 -3.29 -7.34 9.36
N GLN A 94 -2.85 -7.78 8.20
CA GLN A 94 -1.83 -7.06 7.43
C GLN A 94 -2.27 -5.63 7.09
N PHE A 95 -3.58 -5.40 6.97
CA PHE A 95 -4.12 -4.08 6.65
C PHE A 95 -4.08 -3.11 7.84
N ILE A 96 -4.07 -3.65 9.07
CA ILE A 96 -4.14 -2.85 10.31
C ILE A 96 -2.93 -3.07 11.23
N ASN A 97 -1.99 -3.95 10.85
CA ASN A 97 -0.77 -4.20 11.62
C ASN A 97 -0.02 -2.88 11.88
N PRO A 98 0.51 -2.65 13.08
CA PRO A 98 1.37 -1.50 13.39
C PRO A 98 2.52 -1.33 12.39
N ASP A 99 3.12 -2.42 11.89
CA ASP A 99 4.18 -2.38 10.89
C ASP A 99 3.74 -1.76 9.55
N SER A 100 2.44 -1.79 9.25
CA SER A 100 1.86 -1.16 8.05
C SER A 100 1.45 0.30 8.26
N ARG A 101 1.77 0.91 9.43
CA ARG A 101 1.43 2.29 9.73
C ARG A 101 1.95 3.26 8.67
N HIS A 102 3.20 3.11 8.27
CA HIS A 102 3.82 3.97 7.25
C HIS A 102 3.04 3.93 5.93
N LEU A 103 2.62 2.76 5.48
CA LEU A 103 1.82 2.60 4.26
C LEU A 103 0.45 3.28 4.37
N ARG A 104 -0.22 3.16 5.53
CA ARG A 104 -1.49 3.86 5.77
C ARG A 104 -1.35 5.38 5.72
N LEU A 105 -0.28 5.94 6.29
CA LEU A 105 0.00 7.38 6.24
C LEU A 105 0.27 7.84 4.80
N LEU A 106 1.06 7.10 4.03
CA LEU A 106 1.29 7.37 2.60
C LEU A 106 -0.02 7.34 1.79
N GLN A 107 -0.92 6.41 2.08
CA GLN A 107 -2.23 6.34 1.42
C GLN A 107 -3.13 7.55 1.76
N ILE A 108 -3.07 8.07 2.99
CA ILE A 108 -3.77 9.30 3.39
C ILE A 108 -3.21 10.50 2.63
N ASP A 109 -1.89 10.64 2.58
CA ASP A 109 -1.23 11.70 1.82
C ASP A 109 -1.58 11.62 0.34
N ALA A 110 -1.60 10.42 -0.22
CA ALA A 110 -1.99 10.20 -1.61
C ALA A 110 -3.47 10.55 -1.86
N ALA A 111 -4.37 10.20 -0.95
CA ALA A 111 -5.79 10.57 -1.05
C ALA A 111 -5.98 12.09 -1.00
N ALA A 112 -5.23 12.78 -0.15
CA ALA A 112 -5.24 14.24 -0.10
C ALA A 112 -4.66 14.87 -1.37
N ALA A 113 -3.53 14.36 -1.86
CA ALA A 113 -2.85 14.84 -3.07
C ALA A 113 -3.67 14.60 -4.34
N ALA A 114 -4.35 13.46 -4.46
CA ALA A 114 -5.18 13.08 -5.60
C ALA A 114 -6.30 14.10 -5.94
N ARG A 115 -6.69 14.92 -4.98
CA ARG A 115 -7.67 16.02 -5.20
C ARG A 115 -7.14 17.13 -6.08
N HIS A 116 -5.82 17.27 -6.20
CA HIS A 116 -5.14 18.39 -6.84
C HIS A 116 -4.04 18.00 -7.81
N ASP A 117 -3.64 16.71 -7.81
CA ASP A 117 -2.59 16.16 -8.65
C ASP A 117 -3.16 15.00 -9.49
N PRO A 118 -3.39 15.22 -10.80
CA PRO A 118 -3.97 14.22 -11.71
C PRO A 118 -3.11 12.94 -11.82
N ASP A 119 -1.79 13.05 -11.72
CA ASP A 119 -0.89 11.88 -11.79
C ASP A 119 -1.08 10.99 -10.57
N VAL A 120 -1.22 11.59 -9.38
CA VAL A 120 -1.54 10.85 -8.15
C VAL A 120 -2.92 10.23 -8.24
N ALA A 121 -3.92 10.99 -8.70
CA ALA A 121 -5.29 10.49 -8.84
C ALA A 121 -5.35 9.27 -9.77
N ALA A 122 -4.73 9.35 -10.93
CA ALA A 122 -4.69 8.25 -11.90
C ALA A 122 -3.92 7.04 -11.35
N GLY A 123 -2.75 7.24 -10.75
CA GLY A 123 -1.94 6.17 -10.21
C GLY A 123 -2.59 5.45 -9.01
N VAL A 124 -3.25 6.20 -8.12
CA VAL A 124 -4.01 5.62 -7.00
C VAL A 124 -5.22 4.84 -7.53
N ALA A 125 -5.98 5.40 -8.48
CA ALA A 125 -7.09 4.69 -9.11
C ALA A 125 -6.63 3.39 -9.78
N GLU A 126 -5.48 3.40 -10.46
CA GLU A 126 -4.89 2.20 -11.05
C GLU A 126 -4.54 1.14 -9.99
N ILE A 127 -3.85 1.54 -8.91
CA ILE A 127 -3.50 0.63 -7.81
C ILE A 127 -4.75 -0.06 -7.23
N PHE A 128 -5.81 0.70 -6.98
CA PHE A 128 -7.03 0.16 -6.38
C PHE A 128 -7.96 -0.53 -7.40
N SER A 129 -7.85 -0.22 -8.69
CA SER A 129 -8.58 -0.92 -9.76
C SER A 129 -7.85 -2.16 -10.27
N ALA A 130 -6.53 -2.17 -10.22
CA ALA A 130 -5.71 -3.36 -10.46
C ALA A 130 -5.97 -4.34 -9.30
N ARG A 131 -7.16 -4.95 -9.35
CA ARG A 131 -7.63 -5.92 -8.37
C ARG A 131 -6.58 -7.02 -8.30
N ASN A 132 -5.91 -7.11 -7.16
CA ASN A 132 -4.93 -8.16 -6.96
C ASN A 132 -5.63 -9.51 -7.23
N PRO A 133 -5.21 -10.30 -8.23
CA PRO A 133 -5.90 -11.51 -8.62
C PRO A 133 -6.14 -12.49 -7.46
N TRP A 134 -5.20 -12.56 -6.52
CA TRP A 134 -5.34 -13.45 -5.36
C TRP A 134 -6.44 -12.98 -4.40
N ILE A 135 -6.67 -11.68 -4.26
CA ILE A 135 -7.76 -11.15 -3.42
C ILE A 135 -9.12 -11.55 -4.01
N LEU A 136 -9.28 -11.40 -5.32
CA LEU A 136 -10.53 -11.79 -5.99
C LEU A 136 -10.76 -13.31 -5.92
N ASP A 137 -9.71 -14.12 -6.05
CA ASP A 137 -9.81 -15.55 -5.89
C ASP A 137 -10.21 -15.93 -4.45
N THR A 138 -9.61 -15.27 -3.47
CA THR A 138 -9.98 -15.44 -2.06
C THR A 138 -11.44 -15.11 -1.80
N LEU A 139 -11.91 -13.96 -2.28
CA LEU A 139 -13.32 -13.57 -2.09
C LEU A 139 -14.28 -14.60 -2.70
N ARG A 140 -13.94 -15.13 -3.89
CA ARG A 140 -14.73 -16.20 -4.53
C ARG A 140 -14.74 -17.49 -3.70
N ARG A 141 -13.59 -17.92 -3.17
CA ARG A 141 -13.48 -19.13 -2.34
C ARG A 141 -14.23 -19.00 -1.01
N LEU A 142 -14.30 -17.80 -0.47
CA LEU A 142 -15.01 -17.51 0.77
C LEU A 142 -16.50 -17.19 0.56
N ASP A 143 -16.98 -17.23 -0.69
CA ASP A 143 -18.33 -16.77 -1.05
C ASP A 143 -18.63 -15.36 -0.50
N ALA A 144 -17.60 -14.51 -0.47
CA ALA A 144 -17.65 -13.18 0.09
C ALA A 144 -17.92 -12.13 -1.00
N PRO A 145 -18.80 -11.14 -0.75
CA PRO A 145 -19.09 -10.11 -1.72
C PRO A 145 -17.86 -9.20 -1.94
N GLU A 146 -17.66 -8.76 -3.17
CA GLU A 146 -16.53 -7.84 -3.51
C GLU A 146 -16.54 -6.56 -2.69
N VAL A 147 -17.69 -6.11 -2.20
CA VAL A 147 -17.79 -4.93 -1.31
C VAL A 147 -16.99 -5.10 -0.02
N LEU A 148 -16.66 -6.34 0.38
CA LEU A 148 -15.83 -6.60 1.55
C LEU A 148 -14.44 -5.97 1.40
N LEU A 149 -13.87 -5.97 0.19
CA LEU A 149 -12.59 -5.30 -0.06
C LEU A 149 -12.68 -3.79 0.19
N TYR A 150 -13.78 -3.17 -0.22
CA TYR A 150 -14.04 -1.76 0.07
C TYR A 150 -14.10 -1.50 1.58
N VAL A 151 -14.79 -2.37 2.33
CA VAL A 151 -14.89 -2.26 3.80
C VAL A 151 -13.52 -2.42 4.46
N ILE A 152 -12.72 -3.39 4.03
CA ILE A 152 -11.37 -3.62 4.53
C ILE A 152 -10.48 -2.37 4.31
N ASN A 153 -10.51 -1.82 3.10
CA ASN A 153 -9.75 -0.62 2.78
C ASN A 153 -10.23 0.60 3.59
N ALA A 154 -11.54 0.75 3.77
CA ALA A 154 -12.11 1.83 4.58
C ALA A 154 -11.70 1.72 6.06
N LEU A 155 -11.69 0.51 6.62
CA LEU A 155 -11.23 0.27 7.99
C LEU A 155 -9.73 0.57 8.14
N SER A 156 -8.90 0.12 7.19
CA SER A 156 -7.47 0.41 7.17
C SER A 156 -7.20 1.92 7.10
N ALA A 157 -7.89 2.63 6.21
CA ALA A 157 -7.79 4.08 6.10
C ALA A 157 -8.24 4.77 7.40
N GLY A 158 -9.32 4.30 8.02
CA GLY A 158 -9.80 4.81 9.32
C GLY A 158 -8.77 4.66 10.43
N VAL A 159 -8.07 3.52 10.51
CA VAL A 159 -6.95 3.33 11.45
C VAL A 159 -5.84 4.34 11.14
N GLY A 160 -5.44 4.50 9.89
CA GLY A 160 -4.42 5.47 9.49
C GLY A 160 -4.77 6.91 9.89
N VAL A 161 -6.03 7.32 9.75
CA VAL A 161 -6.50 8.64 10.21
C VAL A 161 -6.34 8.81 11.72
N GLN A 162 -6.68 7.78 12.51
CA GLN A 162 -6.47 7.82 13.97
C GLN A 162 -4.98 7.92 14.31
N GLU A 163 -4.13 7.19 13.61
CA GLU A 163 -2.67 7.25 13.79
C GLU A 163 -2.08 8.62 13.41
N ALA A 164 -2.60 9.26 12.35
CA ALA A 164 -2.24 10.63 11.98
C ALA A 164 -2.64 11.66 13.06
N HIS A 165 -3.70 11.38 13.82
CA HIS A 165 -4.11 12.18 14.97
C HIS A 165 -3.36 11.83 16.27
N GLY A 166 -2.29 11.01 16.19
CA GLY A 166 -1.48 10.63 17.36
C GLY A 166 -2.10 9.51 18.22
N ARG A 167 -3.17 8.87 17.77
CA ARG A 167 -3.73 7.71 18.47
C ARG A 167 -2.96 6.46 18.03
N PRO A 168 -2.52 5.60 18.97
CA PRO A 168 -1.86 4.35 18.60
C PRO A 168 -2.86 3.42 17.87
N ALA A 169 -2.33 2.56 17.01
CA ALA A 169 -3.10 1.46 16.46
C ALA A 169 -3.72 0.62 17.60
N PRO A 170 -4.92 0.09 17.40
CA PRO A 170 -5.55 -0.76 18.42
C PRO A 170 -4.72 -2.03 18.64
N ASN A 171 -4.85 -2.62 19.83
CA ASN A 171 -4.23 -3.92 20.09
C ASN A 171 -4.68 -4.93 19.01
N PRO A 172 -3.73 -5.54 18.28
CA PRO A 172 -4.05 -6.39 17.12
C PRO A 172 -4.98 -7.55 17.46
N GLU A 173 -4.75 -8.23 18.57
CA GLU A 173 -5.54 -9.39 18.98
C GLU A 173 -6.99 -9.00 19.36
N LEU A 174 -7.16 -7.91 20.10
CA LEU A 174 -8.47 -7.42 20.47
C LEU A 174 -9.25 -6.92 19.24
N TRP A 175 -8.56 -6.21 18.36
CA TRP A 175 -9.13 -5.74 17.10
C TRP A 175 -9.66 -6.89 16.24
N SER A 176 -8.84 -7.94 16.02
CA SER A 176 -9.25 -9.08 15.21
C SER A 176 -10.46 -9.80 15.78
N LYS A 177 -10.45 -10.06 17.09
CA LYS A 177 -11.59 -10.69 17.76
C LYS A 177 -12.86 -9.85 17.57
N THR A 178 -12.73 -8.54 17.66
CA THR A 178 -13.86 -7.62 17.48
C THR A 178 -14.38 -7.65 16.05
N VAL A 179 -13.48 -7.52 15.07
CA VAL A 179 -13.84 -7.54 13.66
C VAL A 179 -14.41 -8.90 13.25
N ALA A 180 -13.78 -10.00 13.68
CA ALA A 180 -14.29 -11.35 13.43
C ALA A 180 -15.73 -11.51 13.94
N ARG A 181 -16.03 -10.99 15.12
CA ARG A 181 -17.39 -11.00 15.67
C ARG A 181 -18.37 -10.15 14.84
N MET A 182 -17.94 -8.96 14.40
CA MET A 182 -18.79 -8.07 13.59
C MET A 182 -19.16 -8.70 12.24
N PHE A 183 -18.26 -9.49 11.65
CA PHE A 183 -18.49 -10.18 10.38
C PHE A 183 -18.99 -11.62 10.52
N GLY A 184 -19.32 -12.07 11.75
CA GLY A 184 -19.81 -13.41 12.00
C GLY A 184 -18.79 -14.53 11.78
N VAL A 185 -17.50 -14.18 11.68
CA VAL A 185 -16.39 -15.14 11.56
C VAL A 185 -16.12 -15.70 12.96
N THR A 186 -16.73 -16.83 13.27
CA THR A 186 -16.48 -17.53 14.54
C THR A 186 -15.24 -18.42 14.42
N GLU A 187 -14.50 -18.60 15.50
CA GLU A 187 -13.34 -19.50 15.62
C GLU A 187 -13.66 -20.99 15.32
N SER A 188 -14.90 -21.31 14.99
CA SER A 188 -15.41 -22.66 14.71
C SER A 188 -14.79 -23.34 13.48
N ALA A 189 -14.10 -22.62 12.59
CA ALA A 189 -13.44 -23.24 11.43
C ALA A 189 -12.18 -24.06 11.78
N ARG A 190 -11.74 -24.06 13.05
CA ARG A 190 -10.55 -24.81 13.52
C ARG A 190 -10.84 -26.24 13.99
N ARG A 191 -12.08 -26.73 13.89
CA ARG A 191 -12.45 -28.09 14.31
C ARG A 191 -13.32 -28.77 13.25
N SER A 192 -12.67 -29.30 12.23
CA SER A 192 -13.14 -30.52 11.57
C SER A 192 -11.93 -31.40 11.33
N PRO A 193 -12.00 -32.65 11.77
CA PRO A 193 -10.90 -33.60 11.77
C PRO A 193 -10.52 -34.05 10.36
#